data_f0cfbab164d5d7e098c66482de19bff3
#
_entry.id   f0cfbab164d5d7e098c66482de19bff3
#
_cell.length_a   1.000
_cell.length_b   1.000
_cell.length_c   1.000
_cell.angle_alpha   90.00
_cell.angle_beta   90.00
_cell.angle_gamma   90.00
#
_symmetry.space_group_name_H-M   'P 1'
#
loop_
_entity.id
_entity.type
_entity.pdbx_description
1 polymer ?
#
loop_
_entity_poly.entity_id
_entity_poly.type
_entity_poly.pdbx_seq_one_letter_code
_entity_poly.pdbx_strand_id
1 'polypeptide(L)'
;MCMGVTAGAYILTLFAMKYRDRVLGLILVSPLCKSPSWTEWLYNKVMSNLLYFYGMCGLMKECLLKRYFSEEVRGNVEVPESEIAQACRKLLDERKSTNVLRFLQAINRRPDLMEGLKRLQCRTLIFVGENSPFHSESLHMTAKLDRRFSALVEVQACGSMVTEEQPHAMLIPMEYFFMGYGLCRPSQLGDSPRSPLNPSCICPELLSPESMGLKLKPIKTRVSLRV
;
A
#
# COMPACT_ATOMS: atom_id res chain seq x y z
N MET A 1 14.01 7.22 -3.65
CA MET A 1 12.76 6.53 -3.36
C MET A 1 11.79 7.47 -2.68
N CYS A 2 10.49 7.28 -2.92
CA CYS A 2 9.44 8.12 -2.34
C CYS A 2 8.34 7.24 -1.76
N MET A 3 7.83 7.60 -0.58
CA MET A 3 6.70 6.94 0.07
C MET A 3 5.59 7.96 0.30
N GLY A 4 4.35 7.60 -0.02
CA GLY A 4 3.20 8.46 0.17
C GLY A 4 1.91 7.72 0.46
N VAL A 5 1.04 8.37 1.23
CA VAL A 5 -0.24 7.82 1.66
C VAL A 5 -1.36 8.65 1.05
N THR A 6 -2.38 8.01 0.51
CA THR A 6 -3.58 8.63 -0.09
C THR A 6 -3.27 9.80 -1.05
N ALA A 7 -3.55 11.04 -0.68
CA ALA A 7 -3.24 12.24 -1.45
C ALA A 7 -1.73 12.45 -1.65
N GLY A 8 -0.90 12.08 -0.67
CA GLY A 8 0.56 12.08 -0.80
C GLY A 8 1.02 11.10 -1.88
N ALA A 9 0.40 9.92 -1.96
CA ALA A 9 0.65 8.95 -3.01
C ALA A 9 0.31 9.52 -4.40
N TYR A 10 -0.82 10.22 -4.53
CA TYR A 10 -1.22 10.90 -5.76
C TYR A 10 -0.17 11.94 -6.23
N ILE A 11 0.29 12.81 -5.31
CA ILE A 11 1.29 13.83 -5.61
C ILE A 11 2.62 13.20 -6.04
N LEU A 12 3.06 12.16 -5.34
CA LEU A 12 4.31 11.47 -5.67
C LEU A 12 4.22 10.71 -6.99
N THR A 13 3.05 10.16 -7.33
CA THR A 13 2.81 9.54 -8.65
C THR A 13 2.92 10.59 -9.77
N LEU A 14 2.29 11.76 -9.59
CA LEU A 14 2.45 12.89 -10.53
C LEU A 14 3.90 13.31 -10.67
N PHE A 15 4.60 13.43 -9.56
CA PHE A 15 6.02 13.78 -9.56
C PHE A 15 6.87 12.77 -10.33
N ALA A 16 6.66 11.47 -10.09
CA ALA A 16 7.37 10.41 -10.78
C ALA A 16 7.05 10.35 -12.28
N MET A 17 5.82 10.66 -12.68
CA MET A 17 5.45 10.75 -14.09
C MET A 17 6.13 11.92 -14.79
N LYS A 18 6.32 13.04 -14.09
CA LYS A 18 6.95 14.25 -14.62
C LYS A 18 8.50 14.17 -14.61
N TYR A 19 9.07 13.60 -13.55
CA TYR A 19 10.52 13.56 -13.29
C TYR A 19 11.02 12.12 -13.18
N ARG A 20 10.93 11.37 -14.27
CA ARG A 20 11.20 9.92 -14.32
C ARG A 20 12.58 9.54 -13.80
N ASP A 21 13.61 10.29 -14.20
CA ASP A 21 14.99 9.99 -13.84
C ASP A 21 15.33 10.30 -12.37
N ARG A 22 14.45 11.02 -11.66
CA ARG A 22 14.65 11.40 -10.27
C ARG A 22 14.00 10.44 -9.28
N VAL A 23 13.14 9.53 -9.75
CA VAL A 23 12.40 8.60 -8.89
C VAL A 23 12.80 7.17 -9.20
N LEU A 24 13.59 6.58 -8.31
CA LEU A 24 14.02 5.19 -8.40
C LEU A 24 12.87 4.22 -8.13
N GLY A 25 12.05 4.50 -7.13
CA GLY A 25 10.94 3.65 -6.74
C GLY A 25 9.89 4.39 -5.91
N LEU A 26 8.66 3.88 -5.96
CA LEU A 26 7.49 4.39 -5.24
C LEU A 26 6.95 3.35 -4.28
N ILE A 27 6.62 3.79 -3.07
CA ILE A 27 5.83 3.04 -2.10
C ILE A 27 4.55 3.84 -1.86
N LEU A 28 3.42 3.30 -2.26
CA LEU A 28 2.14 4.00 -2.26
C LEU A 28 1.16 3.28 -1.35
N VAL A 29 0.54 4.00 -0.42
CA VAL A 29 -0.46 3.44 0.50
C VAL A 29 -1.82 4.04 0.17
N SER A 30 -2.78 3.20 -0.17
CA SER A 30 -4.14 3.57 -0.59
C SER A 30 -4.14 4.71 -1.62
N PRO A 31 -3.41 4.56 -2.76
CA PRO A 31 -3.21 5.64 -3.71
C PRO A 31 -4.50 6.05 -4.41
N LEU A 32 -4.61 7.34 -4.66
CA LEU A 32 -5.60 7.92 -5.57
C LEU A 32 -5.00 8.00 -6.97
N CYS A 33 -5.78 7.69 -8.01
CA CYS A 33 -5.30 7.79 -9.39
C CYS A 33 -6.35 8.35 -10.37
N LYS A 34 -7.63 8.34 -10.00
CA LYS A 34 -8.72 8.83 -10.81
C LYS A 34 -9.17 10.23 -10.38
N SER A 35 -9.84 10.94 -11.28
CA SER A 35 -10.66 12.09 -10.89
C SER A 35 -11.76 11.64 -9.92
N PRO A 36 -12.20 12.50 -8.98
CA PRO A 36 -13.24 12.12 -8.03
C PRO A 36 -14.51 11.66 -8.76
N SER A 37 -15.09 10.56 -8.29
CA SER A 37 -16.42 10.16 -8.72
C SER A 37 -17.45 11.20 -8.28
N TRP A 38 -18.66 11.18 -8.87
CA TRP A 38 -19.71 12.11 -8.47
C TRP A 38 -20.06 12.01 -6.98
N THR A 39 -20.09 10.81 -6.44
CA THR A 39 -20.35 10.55 -5.01
C THR A 39 -19.23 11.08 -4.13
N GLU A 40 -17.97 10.86 -4.51
CA GLU A 40 -16.81 11.39 -3.80
C GLU A 40 -16.75 12.92 -3.89
N TRP A 41 -17.03 13.47 -5.06
CA TRP A 41 -17.10 14.91 -5.25
C TRP A 41 -18.16 15.56 -4.34
N LEU A 42 -19.37 14.98 -4.30
CA LEU A 42 -20.44 15.46 -3.44
C LEU A 42 -20.06 15.36 -1.95
N TYR A 43 -19.52 14.22 -1.53
CA TYR A 43 -19.04 14.04 -0.19
C TYR A 43 -18.01 15.12 0.22
N ASN A 44 -16.98 15.32 -0.60
CA ASN A 44 -15.96 16.34 -0.36
C ASN A 44 -16.55 17.76 -0.36
N LYS A 45 -17.60 18.02 -1.16
CA LYS A 45 -18.29 19.31 -1.20
C LYS A 45 -19.07 19.57 0.09
N VAL A 46 -19.80 18.55 0.57
CA VAL A 46 -20.54 18.62 1.84
C VAL A 46 -19.56 18.84 3.00
N MET A 47 -18.47 18.07 3.04
CA MET A 47 -17.43 18.20 4.06
C MET A 47 -16.77 19.59 4.04
N SER A 48 -16.53 20.13 2.84
CA SER A 48 -15.98 21.49 2.70
C SER A 48 -16.94 22.55 3.23
N ASN A 49 -18.25 22.42 2.99
CA ASN A 49 -19.26 23.33 3.49
C ASN A 49 -19.39 23.24 5.02
N LEU A 50 -19.43 22.02 5.56
CA LEU A 50 -19.45 21.81 7.03
C LEU A 50 -18.22 22.46 7.69
N LEU A 51 -17.05 22.26 7.12
CA LEU A 51 -15.81 22.83 7.62
C LEU A 51 -15.78 24.37 7.53
N TYR A 52 -16.40 24.93 6.48
CA TYR A 52 -16.49 26.37 6.29
C TYR A 52 -17.40 27.04 7.33
N PHE A 53 -18.58 26.46 7.62
CA PHE A 53 -19.57 27.03 8.54
C PHE A 53 -19.32 26.70 10.00
N TYR A 54 -18.90 25.47 10.30
CA TYR A 54 -18.80 24.95 11.69
C TYR A 54 -17.35 24.70 12.13
N GLY A 55 -16.39 24.85 11.24
CA GLY A 55 -14.99 24.54 11.54
C GLY A 55 -14.75 23.05 11.81
N MET A 56 -13.70 22.73 12.55
CA MET A 56 -13.35 21.35 12.92
C MET A 56 -14.21 20.86 14.09
N CYS A 57 -15.48 20.61 13.82
CA CYS A 57 -16.42 20.06 14.79
C CYS A 57 -16.28 18.55 14.97
N GLY A 58 -16.88 17.99 16.03
CA GLY A 58 -16.85 16.55 16.33
C GLY A 58 -17.33 15.69 15.15
N LEU A 59 -18.45 16.07 14.51
CA LEU A 59 -18.97 15.38 13.33
C LEU A 59 -17.96 15.32 12.18
N MET A 60 -17.24 16.42 11.95
CA MET A 60 -16.24 16.49 10.91
C MET A 60 -15.09 15.52 11.17
N LYS A 61 -14.62 15.43 12.40
CA LYS A 61 -13.57 14.48 12.82
C LYS A 61 -14.05 13.03 12.64
N GLU A 62 -15.29 12.72 13.04
CA GLU A 62 -15.88 11.39 12.82
C GLU A 62 -15.91 11.00 11.34
N CYS A 63 -16.36 11.91 10.49
CA CYS A 63 -16.39 11.67 9.05
C CYS A 63 -15.00 11.42 8.47
N LEU A 64 -13.98 12.17 8.92
CA LEU A 64 -12.59 11.97 8.51
C LEU A 64 -12.04 10.64 9.02
N LEU A 65 -12.26 10.31 10.29
CA LEU A 65 -11.83 9.03 10.85
C LEU A 65 -12.49 7.86 10.12
N LYS A 66 -13.80 7.93 9.85
CA LYS A 66 -14.52 6.92 9.09
C LYS A 66 -13.97 6.70 7.68
N ARG A 67 -13.45 7.76 7.06
CA ARG A 67 -12.87 7.68 5.71
C ARG A 67 -11.50 6.99 5.69
N TYR A 68 -10.72 7.13 6.75
CA TYR A 68 -9.33 6.71 6.74
C TYR A 68 -9.03 5.47 7.58
N PHE A 69 -9.80 5.23 8.64
CA PHE A 69 -9.59 4.13 9.57
C PHE A 69 -10.70 3.09 9.51
N SER A 70 -10.34 1.83 9.76
CA SER A 70 -11.27 0.73 9.91
C SER A 70 -12.19 0.92 11.11
N GLU A 71 -13.28 0.16 11.17
CA GLU A 71 -14.20 0.18 12.30
C GLU A 71 -13.56 -0.33 13.59
N GLU A 72 -12.69 -1.32 13.46
CA GLU A 72 -11.95 -1.90 14.59
C GLU A 72 -11.08 -0.86 15.32
N VAL A 73 -10.42 0.03 14.57
CA VAL A 73 -9.56 1.08 15.13
C VAL A 73 -10.37 2.25 15.69
N ARG A 74 -11.48 2.60 15.02
CA ARG A 74 -12.35 3.70 15.47
C ARG A 74 -13.15 3.38 16.73
N GLY A 75 -13.34 2.08 16.99
CA GLY A 75 -14.24 1.61 18.05
C GLY A 75 -15.73 1.75 17.69
N ASN A 76 -16.56 1.13 18.48
CA ASN A 76 -18.01 1.21 18.43
C ASN A 76 -18.58 1.25 19.85
N VAL A 77 -19.88 1.05 20.03
CA VAL A 77 -20.56 1.07 21.34
C VAL A 77 -19.99 0.00 22.29
N GLU A 78 -19.49 -1.12 21.76
CA GLU A 78 -18.99 -2.26 22.54
C GLU A 78 -17.47 -2.26 22.69
N VAL A 79 -16.74 -1.70 21.71
CA VAL A 79 -15.28 -1.68 21.68
C VAL A 79 -14.77 -0.25 21.84
N PRO A 80 -13.92 0.01 22.85
CA PRO A 80 -13.38 1.35 23.06
C PRO A 80 -12.52 1.79 21.86
N GLU A 81 -12.49 3.09 21.61
CA GLU A 81 -11.66 3.72 20.58
C GLU A 81 -10.17 3.46 20.87
N SER A 82 -9.42 3.12 19.81
CA SER A 82 -7.98 2.87 19.91
C SER A 82 -7.18 4.15 20.20
N GLU A 83 -5.98 4.01 20.77
CA GLU A 83 -5.04 5.12 20.99
C GLU A 83 -4.70 5.85 19.69
N ILE A 84 -4.65 5.14 18.56
CA ILE A 84 -4.37 5.68 17.23
C ILE A 84 -5.47 6.66 16.81
N ALA A 85 -6.74 6.27 16.97
CA ALA A 85 -7.87 7.13 16.63
C ALA A 85 -7.94 8.36 17.54
N GLN A 86 -7.68 8.19 18.84
CA GLN A 86 -7.60 9.31 19.80
C GLN A 86 -6.47 10.27 19.45
N ALA A 87 -5.29 9.77 19.13
CA ALA A 87 -4.15 10.58 18.69
C ALA A 87 -4.48 11.35 17.39
N CYS A 88 -5.15 10.70 16.45
CA CYS A 88 -5.59 11.35 15.21
C CYS A 88 -6.60 12.47 15.48
N ARG A 89 -7.56 12.28 16.40
CA ARG A 89 -8.51 13.33 16.80
C ARG A 89 -7.77 14.55 17.36
N LYS A 90 -6.79 14.32 18.23
CA LYS A 90 -5.98 15.38 18.81
C LYS A 90 -5.19 16.15 17.74
N LEU A 91 -4.58 15.44 16.81
CA LEU A 91 -3.89 16.05 15.67
C LEU A 91 -4.82 16.90 14.79
N LEU A 92 -6.07 16.45 14.59
CA LEU A 92 -7.08 17.21 13.86
C LEU A 92 -7.47 18.51 14.59
N ASP A 93 -7.48 18.52 15.92
CA ASP A 93 -7.74 19.74 16.72
C ASP A 93 -6.66 20.80 16.56
N GLU A 94 -5.42 20.38 16.39
CA GLU A 94 -4.28 21.28 16.18
C GLU A 94 -4.26 21.87 14.76
N ARG A 95 -5.02 21.30 13.80
CA ARG A 95 -5.01 21.74 12.40
C ARG A 95 -5.94 22.92 12.16
N LYS A 96 -5.43 23.93 11.45
CA LYS A 96 -6.27 25.05 11.02
C LYS A 96 -7.31 24.59 10.01
N SER A 97 -8.59 24.82 10.30
CA SER A 97 -9.72 24.45 9.45
C SER A 97 -9.58 24.92 8.00
N THR A 98 -8.99 26.11 7.79
CA THR A 98 -8.72 26.66 6.46
C THR A 98 -7.75 25.82 5.63
N ASN A 99 -6.76 25.19 6.25
CA ASN A 99 -5.82 24.33 5.56
C ASN A 99 -6.49 23.01 5.13
N VAL A 100 -7.32 22.43 6.01
CA VAL A 100 -8.09 21.22 5.69
C VAL A 100 -9.13 21.53 4.59
N LEU A 101 -9.76 22.70 4.62
CA LEU A 101 -10.69 23.14 3.57
C LEU A 101 -9.99 23.23 2.20
N ARG A 102 -8.82 23.89 2.15
CA ARG A 102 -8.04 24.00 0.92
C ARG A 102 -7.58 22.63 0.40
N PHE A 103 -7.20 21.74 1.30
CA PHE A 103 -6.84 20.38 0.97
C PHE A 103 -8.02 19.60 0.34
N LEU A 104 -9.21 19.63 0.96
CA LEU A 104 -10.42 18.99 0.42
C LEU A 104 -10.79 19.55 -0.96
N GLN A 105 -10.68 20.87 -1.13
CA GLN A 105 -10.94 21.52 -2.42
C GLN A 105 -9.93 21.10 -3.50
N ALA A 106 -8.65 20.97 -3.14
CA ALA A 106 -7.60 20.55 -4.06
C ALA A 106 -7.79 19.09 -4.50
N ILE A 107 -8.08 18.19 -3.55
CA ILE A 107 -8.37 16.78 -3.84
C ILE A 107 -9.62 16.63 -4.71
N ASN A 108 -10.62 17.47 -4.48
CA ASN A 108 -11.86 17.46 -5.26
C ASN A 108 -11.70 17.98 -6.72
N ARG A 109 -10.58 18.60 -7.03
CA ARG A 109 -10.22 19.09 -8.38
C ARG A 109 -9.09 18.28 -9.02
N ARG A 110 -8.69 17.13 -8.41
CA ARG A 110 -7.60 16.33 -8.96
C ARG A 110 -7.91 15.79 -10.34
N PRO A 111 -6.99 15.94 -11.30
CA PRO A 111 -7.15 15.31 -12.62
C PRO A 111 -6.93 13.79 -12.56
N ASP A 112 -7.38 13.10 -13.60
CA ASP A 112 -7.17 11.67 -13.80
C ASP A 112 -5.71 11.40 -14.23
N LEU A 113 -5.08 10.38 -13.62
CA LEU A 113 -3.70 9.97 -13.92
C LEU A 113 -3.60 8.72 -14.77
N MET A 114 -4.70 8.06 -15.08
CA MET A 114 -4.74 6.71 -15.65
C MET A 114 -3.97 6.57 -16.95
N GLU A 115 -4.00 7.56 -17.82
CA GLU A 115 -3.25 7.54 -19.09
C GLU A 115 -1.74 7.64 -18.86
N GLY A 116 -1.34 8.44 -17.87
CA GLY A 116 0.06 8.64 -17.54
C GLY A 116 0.73 7.46 -16.83
N LEU A 117 -0.07 6.62 -16.12
CA LEU A 117 0.44 5.48 -15.37
C LEU A 117 1.19 4.47 -16.26
N LYS A 118 0.76 4.27 -17.50
CA LYS A 118 1.44 3.40 -18.47
C LYS A 118 2.87 3.84 -18.78
N ARG A 119 3.19 5.09 -18.53
CA ARG A 119 4.52 5.68 -18.78
C ARG A 119 5.42 5.63 -17.53
N LEU A 120 4.91 5.15 -16.40
CA LEU A 120 5.67 5.03 -15.17
C LEU A 120 6.64 3.85 -15.29
N GLN A 121 7.93 4.12 -15.19
CA GLN A 121 8.99 3.11 -15.37
C GLN A 121 9.66 2.70 -14.05
N CYS A 122 9.44 3.45 -12.97
CA CYS A 122 10.00 3.10 -11.67
C CYS A 122 9.23 1.94 -11.03
N ARG A 123 9.93 1.11 -10.26
CA ARG A 123 9.27 0.06 -9.48
C ARG A 123 8.32 0.68 -8.47
N THR A 124 7.14 0.10 -8.35
CA THR A 124 6.06 0.62 -7.52
C THR A 124 5.49 -0.48 -6.63
N LEU A 125 5.54 -0.28 -5.33
CA LEU A 125 4.92 -1.14 -4.33
C LEU A 125 3.68 -0.43 -3.79
N ILE A 126 2.52 -1.07 -3.90
CA ILE A 126 1.24 -0.51 -3.49
C ILE A 126 0.72 -1.32 -2.31
N PHE A 127 0.34 -0.64 -1.24
CA PHE A 127 -0.40 -1.19 -0.11
C PHE A 127 -1.81 -0.65 -0.11
N VAL A 128 -2.79 -1.48 0.18
CA VAL A 128 -4.18 -1.05 0.35
C VAL A 128 -4.86 -1.91 1.40
N GLY A 129 -5.63 -1.28 2.27
CA GLY A 129 -6.47 -2.00 3.22
C GLY A 129 -7.75 -2.49 2.54
N GLU A 130 -8.22 -3.67 2.93
CA GLU A 130 -9.43 -4.29 2.42
C GLU A 130 -10.67 -3.40 2.63
N ASN A 131 -10.76 -2.76 3.80
CA ASN A 131 -11.87 -1.88 4.18
C ASN A 131 -11.67 -0.41 3.72
N SER A 132 -10.65 -0.15 2.90
CA SER A 132 -10.39 1.20 2.40
C SER A 132 -11.40 1.60 1.32
N PRO A 133 -12.00 2.81 1.40
CA PRO A 133 -12.83 3.34 0.32
C PRO A 133 -12.05 3.53 -0.99
N PHE A 134 -10.71 3.50 -0.94
CA PHE A 134 -9.82 3.62 -2.10
C PHE A 134 -9.34 2.26 -2.62
N HIS A 135 -9.85 1.14 -2.10
CA HIS A 135 -9.45 -0.22 -2.48
C HIS A 135 -9.60 -0.44 -3.99
N SER A 136 -10.80 -0.21 -4.53
CA SER A 136 -11.07 -0.38 -5.96
C SER A 136 -10.20 0.51 -6.86
N GLU A 137 -9.89 1.73 -6.40
CA GLU A 137 -9.03 2.67 -7.13
C GLU A 137 -7.58 2.17 -7.17
N SER A 138 -7.07 1.63 -6.06
CA SER A 138 -5.74 1.00 -5.96
C SER A 138 -5.62 -0.23 -6.86
N LEU A 139 -6.64 -1.08 -6.92
CA LEU A 139 -6.69 -2.21 -7.87
C LEU A 139 -6.64 -1.75 -9.32
N HIS A 140 -7.42 -0.73 -9.67
CA HIS A 140 -7.39 -0.17 -11.02
C HIS A 140 -6.03 0.44 -11.37
N MET A 141 -5.38 1.12 -10.43
CA MET A 141 -4.03 1.64 -10.61
C MET A 141 -3.05 0.51 -10.91
N THR A 142 -3.04 -0.53 -10.10
CA THR A 142 -2.17 -1.71 -10.30
C THR A 142 -2.40 -2.38 -11.64
N ALA A 143 -3.65 -2.51 -12.08
CA ALA A 143 -3.99 -3.10 -13.37
C ALA A 143 -3.48 -2.28 -14.59
N LYS A 144 -3.22 -0.97 -14.41
CA LYS A 144 -2.69 -0.08 -15.46
C LYS A 144 -1.18 0.04 -15.45
N LEU A 145 -0.54 -0.25 -14.32
CA LEU A 145 0.92 -0.30 -14.21
C LEU A 145 1.49 -1.54 -14.89
N ASP A 146 2.76 -1.47 -15.28
CA ASP A 146 3.47 -2.65 -15.81
C ASP A 146 3.70 -3.65 -14.66
N ARG A 147 3.17 -4.86 -14.81
CA ARG A 147 3.28 -5.94 -13.83
C ARG A 147 4.71 -6.34 -13.47
N ARG A 148 5.67 -6.06 -14.36
CA ARG A 148 7.09 -6.33 -14.10
C ARG A 148 7.70 -5.39 -13.06
N PHE A 149 7.10 -4.21 -12.91
CA PHE A 149 7.60 -3.15 -12.03
C PHE A 149 6.64 -2.79 -10.91
N SER A 150 5.48 -3.44 -10.82
CA SER A 150 4.48 -3.14 -9.79
C SER A 150 4.07 -4.37 -9.00
N ALA A 151 3.90 -4.18 -7.69
CA ALA A 151 3.36 -5.17 -6.79
C ALA A 151 2.27 -4.54 -5.94
N LEU A 152 1.21 -5.30 -5.65
CA LEU A 152 0.12 -4.93 -4.78
C LEU A 152 0.11 -5.84 -3.56
N VAL A 153 -0.05 -5.25 -2.39
CA VAL A 153 -0.23 -5.93 -1.11
C VAL A 153 -1.56 -5.48 -0.52
N GLU A 154 -2.49 -6.39 -0.44
CA GLU A 154 -3.78 -6.17 0.23
C GLU A 154 -3.65 -6.56 1.71
N VAL A 155 -4.05 -5.65 2.60
CA VAL A 155 -3.99 -5.86 4.04
C VAL A 155 -5.41 -6.06 4.56
N GLN A 156 -5.66 -7.24 5.12
CA GLN A 156 -6.99 -7.63 5.63
C GLN A 156 -7.36 -6.81 6.86
N ALA A 157 -8.67 -6.60 7.07
CA ALA A 157 -9.23 -5.91 8.21
C ALA A 157 -8.61 -4.52 8.48
N CYS A 158 -8.12 -3.84 7.45
CA CYS A 158 -7.42 -2.55 7.54
C CYS A 158 -8.13 -1.48 6.71
N GLY A 159 -8.12 -0.26 7.18
CA GLY A 159 -8.62 0.90 6.46
C GLY A 159 -7.60 1.48 5.48
N SER A 160 -7.68 2.78 5.23
CA SER A 160 -6.78 3.44 4.27
C SER A 160 -5.39 3.73 4.84
N MET A 161 -5.26 3.80 6.17
CA MET A 161 -4.03 4.17 6.87
C MET A 161 -3.27 2.93 7.34
N VAL A 162 -2.84 2.09 6.38
CA VAL A 162 -2.09 0.86 6.68
C VAL A 162 -0.84 1.14 7.52
N THR A 163 -0.20 2.29 7.30
CA THR A 163 0.97 2.73 8.07
C THR A 163 0.72 2.87 9.57
N GLU A 164 -0.50 3.20 9.95
CA GLU A 164 -0.91 3.44 11.33
C GLU A 164 -1.62 2.22 11.93
N GLU A 165 -2.52 1.59 11.17
CA GLU A 165 -3.32 0.49 11.67
C GLU A 165 -2.53 -0.82 11.76
N GLN A 166 -1.79 -1.16 10.71
CA GLN A 166 -1.05 -2.43 10.61
C GLN A 166 0.35 -2.25 10.00
N PRO A 167 1.26 -1.48 10.63
CA PRO A 167 2.58 -1.19 10.08
C PRO A 167 3.43 -2.45 9.88
N HIS A 168 3.23 -3.48 10.72
CA HIS A 168 3.93 -4.75 10.61
C HIS A 168 3.65 -5.50 9.29
N ALA A 169 2.45 -5.34 8.72
CA ALA A 169 2.11 -5.96 7.44
C ALA A 169 2.95 -5.39 6.27
N MET A 170 3.52 -4.20 6.45
CA MET A 170 4.35 -3.54 5.44
C MET A 170 5.82 -3.97 5.50
N LEU A 171 6.32 -4.47 6.64
CA LEU A 171 7.76 -4.69 6.87
C LEU A 171 8.37 -5.65 5.84
N ILE A 172 7.83 -6.85 5.71
CA ILE A 172 8.37 -7.88 4.82
C ILE A 172 8.32 -7.44 3.34
N PRO A 173 7.18 -6.95 2.80
CA PRO A 173 7.14 -6.48 1.43
C PRO A 173 8.08 -5.31 1.15
N MET A 174 8.24 -4.38 2.10
CA MET A 174 9.18 -3.27 1.99
C MET A 174 10.63 -3.74 2.00
N GLU A 175 10.97 -4.70 2.85
CA GLU A 175 12.30 -5.31 2.90
C GLU A 175 12.68 -5.93 1.55
N TYR A 176 11.81 -6.77 0.97
CA TYR A 176 12.02 -7.32 -0.37
C TYR A 176 12.13 -6.24 -1.44
N PHE A 177 11.32 -5.19 -1.34
CA PHE A 177 11.38 -4.07 -2.26
C PHE A 177 12.75 -3.35 -2.20
N PHE A 178 13.27 -3.10 -0.99
CA PHE A 178 14.58 -2.49 -0.79
C PHE A 178 15.74 -3.42 -1.18
N MET A 179 15.62 -4.71 -0.91
CA MET A 179 16.59 -5.72 -1.36
C MET A 179 16.73 -5.72 -2.89
N GLY A 180 15.62 -5.56 -3.61
CA GLY A 180 15.62 -5.46 -5.07
C GLY A 180 16.41 -4.26 -5.64
N TYR A 181 16.73 -3.29 -4.78
CA TYR A 181 17.61 -2.15 -5.12
C TYR A 181 19.00 -2.25 -4.46
N GLY A 182 19.30 -3.34 -3.77
CA GLY A 182 20.55 -3.49 -3.00
C GLY A 182 20.65 -2.56 -1.78
N LEU A 183 19.54 -1.95 -1.35
CA LEU A 183 19.52 -1.02 -0.21
C LEU A 183 19.35 -1.71 1.14
N CYS A 184 18.86 -2.93 1.13
CA CYS A 184 18.75 -3.78 2.32
C CYS A 184 19.51 -5.07 2.05
N ARG A 185 20.40 -5.45 2.96
CA ARG A 185 20.96 -6.81 3.00
C ARG A 185 20.19 -7.57 4.07
N PRO A 186 19.76 -8.81 3.80
CA PRO A 186 19.22 -9.63 4.87
C PRO A 186 20.26 -9.62 5.99
N SER A 187 19.86 -9.16 7.17
CA SER A 187 20.68 -9.31 8.36
C SER A 187 20.90 -10.81 8.49
N GLN A 188 22.12 -11.28 8.15
CA GLN A 188 22.52 -12.60 8.60
C GLN A 188 22.35 -12.51 10.11
N LEU A 189 21.42 -13.28 10.65
CA LEU A 189 21.35 -13.54 12.08
C LEU A 189 22.70 -14.15 12.46
N GLY A 190 23.67 -13.24 12.77
CA GLY A 190 24.91 -13.62 13.39
C GLY A 190 24.54 -14.32 14.68
N ASP A 191 25.00 -15.54 14.87
CA ASP A 191 24.84 -16.39 16.05
C ASP A 191 23.51 -17.13 16.25
N SER A 192 22.70 -17.31 15.22
CA SER A 192 21.83 -18.49 15.25
C SER A 192 22.71 -19.74 15.13
N PRO A 193 22.68 -20.70 16.09
CA PRO A 193 23.40 -21.96 15.94
C PRO A 193 23.02 -22.52 14.57
N ARG A 194 24.04 -22.76 13.75
CA ARG A 194 23.97 -23.11 12.32
C ARG A 194 22.71 -23.86 11.98
N SER A 195 21.71 -23.16 11.43
CA SER A 195 20.52 -23.80 10.93
C SER A 195 20.97 -24.81 9.87
N PRO A 196 20.58 -26.08 9.95
CA PRO A 196 20.91 -27.07 8.93
C PRO A 196 20.38 -26.72 7.53
N LEU A 197 19.61 -25.65 7.42
CA LEU A 197 19.04 -25.10 6.18
C LEU A 197 19.85 -23.93 5.59
N ASN A 198 21.05 -23.62 6.11
CA ASN A 198 21.91 -22.64 5.46
C ASN A 198 22.43 -23.23 4.12
N PRO A 199 22.07 -22.64 2.94
CA PRO A 199 22.44 -23.20 1.64
C PRO A 199 23.95 -23.37 1.42
N SER A 200 24.76 -22.58 2.11
CA SER A 200 26.23 -22.66 2.07
C SER A 200 26.80 -23.85 2.87
N CYS A 201 25.98 -24.52 3.68
CA CYS A 201 26.41 -25.69 4.50
C CYS A 201 25.75 -26.99 4.05
N ILE A 202 24.84 -26.96 3.09
CA ILE A 202 24.20 -28.16 2.57
C ILE A 202 25.03 -28.67 1.41
N CYS A 203 25.67 -29.83 1.61
CA CYS A 203 26.35 -30.51 0.51
C CYS A 203 25.35 -30.79 -0.61
N PRO A 204 25.70 -30.52 -1.91
CA PRO A 204 24.79 -30.78 -3.03
C PRO A 204 24.22 -32.20 -3.08
N GLU A 205 24.95 -33.16 -2.53
CA GLU A 205 24.52 -34.55 -2.40
C GLU A 205 23.32 -34.73 -1.47
N LEU A 206 23.16 -33.88 -0.46
CA LEU A 206 22.03 -33.88 0.49
C LEU A 206 20.75 -33.30 -0.12
N LEU A 207 20.86 -32.54 -1.21
CA LEU A 207 19.73 -31.98 -1.95
C LEU A 207 19.22 -32.92 -3.05
N SER A 208 19.89 -34.07 -3.26
CA SER A 208 19.37 -35.03 -4.23
C SER A 208 18.08 -35.68 -3.71
N PRO A 209 17.05 -35.87 -4.56
CA PRO A 209 15.81 -36.52 -4.15
C PRO A 209 16.03 -37.94 -3.59
N GLU A 210 17.10 -38.58 -3.99
CA GLU A 210 17.48 -39.92 -3.56
C GLU A 210 17.98 -39.95 -2.11
N SER A 211 18.70 -38.90 -1.66
CA SER A 211 19.15 -38.78 -0.27
C SER A 211 17.99 -38.54 0.71
N MET A 212 16.86 -37.98 0.20
CA MET A 212 15.61 -37.80 0.97
C MET A 212 14.71 -39.03 0.95
N GLY A 213 15.19 -40.17 0.44
CA GLY A 213 14.41 -41.42 0.38
C GLY A 213 13.33 -41.45 -0.69
N LEU A 214 13.27 -40.47 -1.57
CA LEU A 214 12.31 -40.39 -2.68
C LEU A 214 12.86 -41.14 -3.88
N LYS A 215 12.33 -42.34 -4.14
CA LYS A 215 12.60 -43.09 -5.40
C LYS A 215 11.83 -42.41 -6.54
N LEU A 216 12.52 -41.61 -7.35
CA LEU A 216 11.94 -41.04 -8.58
C LEU A 216 11.74 -42.16 -9.61
N LYS A 217 10.48 -42.47 -9.95
CA LYS A 217 10.18 -43.32 -11.10
C LYS A 217 10.43 -42.54 -12.38
N PRO A 218 11.16 -43.08 -13.37
CA PRO A 218 11.36 -42.40 -14.64
C PRO A 218 10.03 -42.17 -15.33
N ILE A 219 9.75 -40.91 -15.68
CA ILE A 219 8.57 -40.56 -16.46
C ILE A 219 8.83 -41.04 -17.90
N LYS A 220 8.10 -42.08 -18.33
CA LYS A 220 8.11 -42.53 -19.72
C LYS A 220 7.31 -41.53 -20.57
N THR A 221 7.96 -40.54 -21.10
CA THR A 221 7.37 -39.65 -22.11
C THR A 221 7.34 -40.39 -23.43
N ARG A 222 6.21 -40.92 -23.84
CA ARG A 222 5.96 -41.41 -25.21
C ARG A 222 5.73 -40.17 -26.08
N VAL A 223 6.75 -39.72 -26.78
CA VAL A 223 6.58 -38.80 -27.90
C VAL A 223 6.18 -39.66 -29.11
N SER A 224 4.90 -39.66 -29.47
CA SER A 224 4.44 -40.20 -30.74
C SER A 224 4.70 -39.15 -31.83
N LEU A 225 5.78 -39.29 -32.58
CA LEU A 225 5.93 -38.63 -33.87
C LEU A 225 4.94 -39.26 -34.83
N ARG A 226 3.89 -38.54 -35.22
CA ARG A 226 3.13 -38.87 -36.43
C ARG A 226 3.91 -38.34 -37.62
N VAL A 227 4.37 -39.24 -38.46
CA VAL A 227 4.81 -38.98 -39.82
C VAL A 227 3.61 -38.73 -40.71
#